data_65f59087f5dab2ecbb01cf72829f421e
#
_entry.id   65f59087f5dab2ecbb01cf72829f421e
#
_cell.length_a   1.000
_cell.length_b   1.000
_cell.length_c   1.000
_cell.angle_alpha   90.00
_cell.angle_beta   90.00
_cell.angle_gamma   90.00
#
_symmetry.space_group_name_H-M   'P 1'
#
loop_
_entity.id
_entity.type
_entity.pdbx_description
1 polymer ?
#
loop_
_entity_poly.entity_id
_entity_poly.type
_entity_poly.pdbx_seq_one_letter_code
_entity_poly.pdbx_strand_id
1 'polypeptide(L)'
;MNINDNIEKVLISEEELKKRIKELSLEISKDYEDKNPVMLCLLKGSVSYYAHLCENMYIPLEYEFLRASSYHGATSTGEVKLISLPTISLENRHVIVVEDIIDTGLTLKAIKEILMKMNPASLKITTLLDKPSRRLEGVDIVPEYVGFVIPNEF
;
A
#
# COMPACT_ATOMS: atom_id res chain seq x y z
N MET A 1 -18.70 -16.29 20.39
CA MET A 1 -19.18 -15.19 19.54
C MET A 1 -18.60 -15.41 18.15
N ASN A 2 -19.45 -15.65 17.17
CA ASN A 2 -18.99 -15.79 15.80
C ASN A 2 -18.83 -14.40 15.21
N ILE A 3 -17.67 -14.09 14.61
CA ILE A 3 -17.39 -12.80 13.99
C ILE A 3 -18.43 -12.46 12.92
N ASN A 4 -19.00 -13.48 12.28
CA ASN A 4 -20.02 -13.31 11.24
C ASN A 4 -21.35 -12.78 11.77
N ASP A 5 -21.61 -12.88 13.07
CA ASP A 5 -22.87 -12.42 13.66
C ASP A 5 -22.97 -10.89 13.70
N ASN A 6 -21.85 -10.19 13.50
CA ASN A 6 -21.79 -8.72 13.50
C ASN A 6 -21.63 -8.13 12.09
N ILE A 7 -21.69 -8.95 11.04
CA ILE A 7 -21.53 -8.49 9.65
C ILE A 7 -22.90 -8.19 9.07
N GLU A 8 -23.17 -6.92 8.80
CA GLU A 8 -24.40 -6.46 8.17
C GLU A 8 -24.44 -6.78 6.68
N LYS A 9 -23.30 -6.62 5.99
CA LYS A 9 -23.19 -6.83 4.55
C LYS A 9 -21.76 -7.21 4.14
N VAL A 10 -21.62 -8.18 3.27
CA VAL A 10 -20.37 -8.47 2.59
C VAL A 10 -20.34 -7.67 1.28
N LEU A 11 -19.34 -6.81 1.13
CA LEU A 11 -19.20 -5.92 -0.02
C LEU A 11 -18.32 -6.52 -1.11
N ILE A 12 -17.24 -7.16 -0.70
CA ILE A 12 -16.31 -7.87 -1.57
C ILE A 12 -16.09 -9.23 -0.93
N SER A 13 -16.36 -10.29 -1.68
CA SER A 13 -16.19 -11.65 -1.17
C SER A 13 -14.69 -12.03 -1.08
N GLU A 14 -14.39 -13.02 -0.28
CA GLU A 14 -13.04 -13.59 -0.20
C GLU A 14 -12.55 -14.09 -1.57
N GLU A 15 -13.42 -14.71 -2.36
CA GLU A 15 -13.08 -15.18 -3.71
C GLU A 15 -12.73 -14.03 -4.65
N GLU A 16 -13.49 -12.94 -4.61
CA GLU A 16 -13.22 -11.74 -5.38
C GLU A 16 -11.89 -11.10 -4.99
N LEU A 17 -11.60 -11.02 -3.68
CA LEU A 17 -10.33 -10.51 -3.17
C LEU A 17 -9.15 -11.34 -3.66
N LYS A 18 -9.21 -12.67 -3.52
CA LYS A 18 -8.15 -13.58 -3.95
C LYS A 18 -7.89 -13.50 -5.45
N LYS A 19 -8.95 -13.48 -6.24
CA LYS A 19 -8.86 -13.34 -7.70
C LYS A 19 -8.18 -12.04 -8.09
N ARG A 20 -8.61 -10.92 -7.50
CA ARG A 20 -8.06 -9.60 -7.84
C ARG A 20 -6.59 -9.47 -7.40
N ILE A 21 -6.25 -9.96 -6.23
CA ILE A 21 -4.86 -9.93 -5.74
C ILE A 21 -3.95 -10.74 -6.69
N LYS A 22 -4.40 -11.89 -7.15
CA LYS A 22 -3.66 -12.70 -8.13
C LYS A 22 -3.47 -11.94 -9.46
N GLU A 23 -4.50 -11.28 -9.95
CA GLU A 23 -4.40 -10.45 -11.16
C GLU A 23 -3.36 -9.34 -10.99
N LEU A 24 -3.39 -8.64 -9.86
CA LEU A 24 -2.40 -7.60 -9.54
C LEU A 24 -0.99 -8.16 -9.44
N SER A 25 -0.82 -9.31 -8.81
CA SER A 25 0.48 -9.97 -8.67
C SER A 25 1.09 -10.31 -10.02
N LEU A 26 0.28 -10.80 -10.95
CA LEU A 26 0.71 -11.13 -12.30
C LEU A 26 1.04 -9.87 -13.12
N GLU A 27 0.24 -8.82 -12.99
CA GLU A 27 0.46 -7.53 -13.64
C GLU A 27 1.77 -6.88 -13.16
N ILE A 28 1.96 -6.82 -11.85
CA ILE A 28 3.19 -6.27 -11.25
C ILE A 28 4.40 -7.10 -11.66
N SER A 29 4.29 -8.44 -11.60
CA SER A 29 5.39 -9.32 -12.00
C SER A 29 5.82 -9.08 -13.44
N LYS A 30 4.86 -8.89 -14.35
CA LYS A 30 5.14 -8.57 -15.74
C LYS A 30 5.85 -7.23 -15.91
N ASP A 31 5.37 -6.21 -15.21
CA ASP A 31 5.92 -4.84 -15.30
C ASP A 31 7.33 -4.74 -14.70
N TYR A 32 7.67 -5.65 -13.78
CA TYR A 32 8.94 -5.63 -13.06
C TYR A 32 9.86 -6.82 -13.37
N GLU A 33 9.65 -7.49 -14.49
CA GLU A 33 10.59 -8.51 -14.98
C GLU A 33 12.00 -7.91 -15.03
N ASP A 34 13.01 -8.64 -14.54
CA ASP A 34 14.42 -8.25 -14.48
C ASP A 34 14.73 -6.99 -13.65
N LYS A 35 13.78 -6.49 -12.86
CA LYS A 35 13.96 -5.29 -12.04
C LYS A 35 14.22 -5.57 -10.57
N ASN A 36 13.98 -6.80 -10.12
CA ASN A 36 14.12 -7.21 -8.71
C ASN A 36 13.53 -6.16 -7.75
N PRO A 37 12.20 -5.92 -7.79
CA PRO A 37 11.60 -4.84 -7.03
C PRO A 37 11.69 -5.06 -5.53
N VAL A 38 11.80 -3.96 -4.79
CA VAL A 38 11.61 -3.95 -3.34
C VAL A 38 10.13 -3.75 -3.08
N MET A 39 9.50 -4.77 -2.50
CA MET A 39 8.12 -4.70 -2.05
C MET A 39 8.10 -4.17 -0.62
N LEU A 40 7.62 -2.95 -0.44
CA LEU A 40 7.65 -2.24 0.84
C LEU A 40 6.27 -2.21 1.49
N CYS A 41 6.10 -3.03 2.52
CA CYS A 41 4.86 -3.13 3.28
C CYS A 41 4.74 -2.00 4.29
N LEU A 42 3.63 -1.28 4.27
CA LEU A 42 3.30 -0.32 5.31
C LEU A 42 2.62 -1.04 6.48
N LEU A 43 3.36 -1.24 7.56
CA LEU A 43 2.88 -1.92 8.75
C LEU A 43 1.89 -1.03 9.53
N LYS A 44 0.91 -1.60 10.18
CA LYS A 44 0.62 -3.04 10.33
C LYS A 44 -0.50 -3.49 9.40
N GLY A 45 -1.43 -2.61 9.03
CA GLY A 45 -2.67 -2.93 8.32
C GLY A 45 -2.48 -3.68 7.01
N SER A 46 -1.39 -3.41 6.30
CA SER A 46 -1.15 -3.95 4.97
C SER A 46 -0.60 -5.37 4.94
N VAL A 47 -0.32 -5.98 6.11
CA VAL A 47 0.36 -7.29 6.20
C VAL A 47 -0.36 -8.38 5.40
N SER A 48 -1.68 -8.50 5.53
CA SER A 48 -2.45 -9.54 4.84
C SER A 48 -2.41 -9.38 3.33
N TYR A 49 -2.69 -8.18 2.83
CA TYR A 49 -2.62 -7.88 1.40
C TYR A 49 -1.21 -8.13 0.86
N TYR A 50 -0.20 -7.63 1.57
CA TYR A 50 1.21 -7.78 1.22
C TYR A 50 1.61 -9.26 1.06
N ALA A 51 1.26 -10.09 2.04
CA ALA A 51 1.59 -11.51 2.00
C ALA A 51 0.95 -12.20 0.80
N HIS A 52 -0.35 -12.00 0.58
CA HIS A 52 -1.06 -12.59 -0.55
C HIS A 52 -0.57 -12.08 -1.90
N LEU A 53 -0.23 -10.79 -1.99
CA LEU A 53 0.31 -10.19 -3.21
C LEU A 53 1.67 -10.82 -3.56
N CYS A 54 2.59 -10.85 -2.61
CA CYS A 54 3.96 -11.33 -2.84
C CYS A 54 4.03 -12.82 -3.11
N GLU A 55 3.21 -13.65 -2.42
CA GLU A 55 3.21 -15.09 -2.66
C GLU A 55 2.76 -15.50 -4.07
N ASN A 56 1.98 -14.64 -4.74
CA ASN A 56 1.51 -14.88 -6.10
C ASN A 56 2.41 -14.27 -7.18
N MET A 57 3.43 -13.51 -6.81
CA MET A 57 4.40 -12.96 -7.75
C MET A 57 5.38 -14.05 -8.20
N TYR A 58 5.71 -14.06 -9.50
CA TYR A 58 6.56 -15.09 -10.10
C TYR A 58 7.98 -14.59 -10.45
N ILE A 59 8.35 -13.41 -9.96
CA ILE A 59 9.67 -12.81 -10.18
C ILE A 59 10.45 -12.70 -8.87
N PRO A 60 11.78 -12.61 -8.92
CA PRO A 60 12.57 -12.26 -7.73
C PRO A 60 12.15 -10.90 -7.19
N LEU A 61 12.03 -10.81 -5.89
CA LEU A 61 11.68 -9.58 -5.18
C LEU A 61 12.37 -9.57 -3.81
N GLU A 62 12.46 -8.40 -3.20
CA GLU A 62 12.91 -8.26 -1.82
C GLU A 62 11.76 -7.80 -0.93
N TYR A 63 11.65 -8.43 0.24
CA TYR A 63 10.69 -8.04 1.26
C TYR A 63 11.29 -6.92 2.11
N GLU A 64 10.55 -5.84 2.26
CA GLU A 64 10.87 -4.77 3.18
C GLU A 64 9.64 -4.23 3.87
N PHE A 65 9.87 -3.60 5.01
CA PHE A 65 8.80 -3.13 5.89
C PHE A 65 9.10 -1.73 6.38
N LEU A 66 8.06 -0.92 6.45
CA LEU A 66 8.13 0.42 6.99
C LEU A 66 6.98 0.61 7.96
N ARG A 67 7.28 1.16 9.13
CA ARG A 67 6.25 1.57 10.09
C ARG A 67 6.31 3.06 10.29
N ALA A 68 5.16 3.70 10.12
CA ALA A 68 5.00 5.12 10.37
C ALA A 68 3.87 5.35 11.37
N SER A 69 3.97 6.41 12.15
CA SER A 69 2.87 6.92 12.96
C SER A 69 2.47 8.30 12.48
N SER A 70 1.18 8.52 12.35
CA SER A 70 0.64 9.87 12.19
C SER A 70 0.40 10.46 13.59
N TYR A 71 0.88 11.67 13.81
CA TYR A 71 0.66 12.37 15.08
C TYR A 71 -0.72 13.04 15.05
N HIS A 72 -1.63 12.54 15.90
CA HIS A 72 -2.95 13.12 16.13
C HIS A 72 -2.94 13.90 17.44
N GLY A 73 -2.22 15.03 17.49
CA GLY A 73 -2.29 15.95 18.62
C GLY A 73 -3.28 17.08 18.36
N ALA A 74 -3.56 17.90 19.39
CA ALA A 74 -4.41 19.09 19.30
C ALA A 74 -3.90 20.13 18.27
N THR A 75 -2.68 19.96 17.77
CA THR A 75 -2.02 20.73 16.73
C THR A 75 -1.58 19.84 15.59
N SER A 76 -2.44 18.88 15.15
CA SER A 76 -2.03 17.93 14.11
C SER A 76 -1.66 18.67 12.82
N THR A 77 -0.37 18.80 12.59
CA THR A 77 0.20 19.37 11.36
C THR A 77 0.29 18.37 10.22
N GLY A 78 -0.26 17.17 10.41
CA GLY A 78 -0.15 16.07 9.45
C GLY A 78 1.26 15.48 9.39
N GLU A 79 2.09 15.71 10.40
CA GLU A 79 3.44 15.16 10.47
C GLU A 79 3.39 13.63 10.65
N VAL A 80 4.12 12.96 9.78
CA VAL A 80 4.33 11.51 9.84
C VAL A 80 5.74 11.27 10.36
N LYS A 81 5.82 10.48 11.43
CA LYS A 81 7.10 10.04 11.98
C LYS A 81 7.34 8.58 11.60
N LEU A 82 8.50 8.31 11.04
CA LEU A 82 8.91 6.94 10.78
C LEU A 82 9.38 6.29 12.09
N ILE A 83 8.80 5.14 12.42
CA ILE A 83 9.15 4.34 13.59
C ILE A 83 10.20 3.31 13.21
N SER A 84 10.08 2.69 12.03
CA SER A 84 11.07 1.78 11.50
C SER A 84 11.30 2.04 10.02
N LEU A 85 12.55 1.87 9.60
CA LEU A 85 13.01 2.06 8.23
C LEU A 85 13.30 0.72 7.55
N PRO A 86 13.31 0.68 6.22
CA PRO A 86 13.84 -0.46 5.50
C PRO A 86 15.26 -0.80 5.95
N THR A 87 15.59 -2.09 5.94
CA THR A 87 16.92 -2.57 6.36
C THR A 87 17.96 -2.46 5.25
N ILE A 88 17.52 -2.28 4.01
CA ILE A 88 18.39 -2.13 2.85
C ILE A 88 18.32 -0.70 2.31
N SER A 89 19.34 -0.30 1.55
CA SER A 89 19.30 0.95 0.80
C SER A 89 18.28 0.86 -0.33
N LEU A 90 17.46 1.90 -0.48
CA LEU A 90 16.52 2.03 -1.59
C LEU A 90 17.12 2.77 -2.80
N GLU A 91 18.35 3.25 -2.67
CA GLU A 91 19.02 3.98 -3.75
C GLU A 91 19.12 3.13 -5.02
N ASN A 92 18.67 3.71 -6.13
CA ASN A 92 18.64 3.04 -7.44
C ASN A 92 17.81 1.74 -7.50
N ARG A 93 16.93 1.52 -6.52
CA ARG A 93 16.04 0.37 -6.51
C ARG A 93 14.64 0.75 -7.00
N HIS A 94 13.99 -0.19 -7.66
CA HIS A 94 12.57 -0.07 -7.99
C HIS A 94 11.75 -0.46 -6.77
N VAL A 95 10.98 0.49 -6.22
CA VAL A 95 10.23 0.30 -4.98
C VAL A 95 8.73 0.33 -5.26
N ILE A 96 8.02 -0.64 -4.72
CA ILE A 96 6.56 -0.68 -4.72
C ILE A 96 6.08 -0.61 -3.28
N VAL A 97 5.41 0.47 -2.95
CA VAL A 97 4.76 0.65 -1.64
C VAL A 97 3.42 -0.09 -1.65
N VAL A 98 3.22 -0.94 -0.65
CA VAL A 98 2.00 -1.73 -0.51
C VAL A 98 1.17 -1.20 0.65
N GLU A 99 -0.04 -0.76 0.33
CA GLU A 99 -1.03 -0.23 1.27
C GLU A 99 -2.32 -1.04 1.19
N ASP A 100 -3.03 -1.20 2.28
CA ASP A 100 -4.32 -1.90 2.31
C ASP A 100 -5.46 -1.02 1.79
N ILE A 101 -5.54 0.21 2.27
CA ILE A 101 -6.56 1.17 1.89
C ILE A 101 -5.97 2.58 1.81
N ILE A 102 -6.33 3.32 0.77
CA ILE A 102 -6.03 4.73 0.65
C ILE A 102 -7.32 5.53 0.85
N ASP A 103 -7.35 6.32 1.90
CA ASP A 103 -8.46 7.20 2.26
C ASP A 103 -8.12 8.65 1.87
N THR A 104 -7.77 9.50 2.81
CA THR A 104 -7.39 10.90 2.53
C THR A 104 -6.09 11.04 1.74
N GLY A 105 -5.22 10.05 1.83
CA GLY A 105 -3.91 10.03 1.17
C GLY A 105 -2.83 10.85 1.87
N LEU A 106 -3.16 11.51 2.99
CA LEU A 106 -2.25 12.42 3.67
C LEU A 106 -1.00 11.71 4.20
N THR A 107 -1.18 10.59 4.89
CA THR A 107 -0.07 9.78 5.43
C THR A 107 0.81 9.24 4.30
N LEU A 108 0.19 8.74 3.25
CA LEU A 108 0.91 8.15 2.12
C LEU A 108 1.69 9.21 1.33
N LYS A 109 1.14 10.43 1.21
CA LYS A 109 1.86 11.56 0.61
C LYS A 109 3.15 11.85 1.38
N ALA A 110 3.07 11.95 2.71
CA ALA A 110 4.25 12.19 3.54
C ALA A 110 5.29 11.07 3.43
N ILE A 111 4.84 9.82 3.44
CA ILE A 111 5.71 8.65 3.26
C ILE A 111 6.39 8.69 1.89
N LYS A 112 5.65 8.98 0.83
CA LYS A 112 6.19 9.09 -0.53
C LYS A 112 7.29 10.15 -0.61
N GLU A 113 7.07 11.31 -0.02
CA GLU A 113 8.07 12.39 0.03
C GLU A 113 9.35 11.95 0.73
N ILE A 114 9.23 11.23 1.85
CA ILE A 114 10.38 10.70 2.59
C ILE A 114 11.14 9.66 1.75
N LEU A 115 10.43 8.73 1.13
CA LEU A 115 11.03 7.67 0.32
C LEU A 115 11.70 8.21 -0.93
N MET A 116 11.14 9.24 -1.55
CA MET A 116 11.75 9.87 -2.73
C MET A 116 13.10 10.52 -2.41
N LYS A 117 13.31 10.98 -1.18
CA LYS A 117 14.62 11.49 -0.73
C LYS A 117 15.69 10.41 -0.59
N MET A 118 15.30 9.14 -0.62
CA MET A 118 16.22 7.99 -0.61
C MET A 118 16.69 7.60 -2.01
N ASN A 119 16.34 8.39 -3.02
CA ASN A 119 16.76 8.24 -4.41
C ASN A 119 16.47 6.88 -5.06
N PRO A 120 15.24 6.35 -4.96
CA PRO A 120 14.88 5.13 -5.66
C PRO A 120 14.92 5.32 -7.18
N ALA A 121 15.13 4.24 -7.92
CA ALA A 121 15.04 4.27 -9.38
C ALA A 121 13.60 4.52 -9.85
N SER A 122 12.63 3.98 -9.11
CA SER A 122 11.21 4.28 -9.28
C SER A 122 10.48 4.01 -7.97
N LEU A 123 9.36 4.69 -7.79
CA LEU A 123 8.47 4.51 -6.64
C LEU A 123 7.04 4.47 -7.14
N LYS A 124 6.40 3.33 -6.98
CA LYS A 124 4.99 3.14 -7.31
C LYS A 124 4.23 2.63 -6.09
N ILE A 125 2.91 2.76 -6.14
CA ILE A 125 2.02 2.41 -5.04
C ILE A 125 1.02 1.38 -5.53
N THR A 126 0.81 0.34 -4.75
CA THR A 126 -0.32 -0.56 -4.89
C THR A 126 -1.19 -0.52 -3.64
N THR A 127 -2.49 -0.51 -3.83
CA THR A 127 -3.46 -0.59 -2.75
C THR A 127 -4.55 -1.60 -3.08
N LEU A 128 -5.03 -2.31 -2.07
CA LEU A 128 -6.15 -3.22 -2.25
C LEU A 128 -7.47 -2.45 -2.41
N LEU A 129 -7.66 -1.44 -1.56
CA LEU A 129 -8.87 -0.61 -1.57
C LEU A 129 -8.50 0.86 -1.76
N ASP A 130 -9.21 1.53 -2.65
CA ASP A 130 -9.02 2.96 -2.90
C ASP A 130 -10.32 3.72 -2.77
N LYS A 131 -10.28 4.82 -2.02
CA LYS A 131 -11.39 5.79 -1.86
C LYS A 131 -10.99 7.14 -2.46
N PRO A 132 -10.95 7.30 -3.78
CA PRO A 132 -10.47 8.54 -4.39
C PRO A 132 -11.30 9.77 -4.01
N SER A 133 -12.59 9.60 -3.72
CA SER A 133 -13.46 10.68 -3.26
C SER A 133 -13.09 11.26 -1.90
N ARG A 134 -12.26 10.56 -1.13
CA ARG A 134 -11.80 10.98 0.19
C ARG A 134 -10.49 11.76 0.18
N ARG A 135 -9.84 11.90 -0.98
CA ARG A 135 -8.58 12.66 -1.06
C ARG A 135 -8.78 14.07 -0.55
N LEU A 136 -7.85 14.52 0.28
CA LEU A 136 -7.81 15.92 0.72
C LEU A 136 -7.32 16.82 -0.42
N GLU A 137 -7.74 18.08 -0.39
CA GLU A 137 -7.25 19.08 -1.33
C GLU A 137 -5.72 19.19 -1.26
N GLY A 138 -5.06 19.22 -2.40
CA GLY A 138 -3.61 19.27 -2.50
C GLY A 138 -2.89 17.94 -2.28
N VAL A 139 -3.63 16.85 -2.10
CA VAL A 139 -3.06 15.51 -1.98
C VAL A 139 -3.19 14.76 -3.30
N ASP A 140 -2.11 14.76 -4.10
CA ASP A 140 -2.06 14.15 -5.43
C ASP A 140 -1.52 12.71 -5.36
N ILE A 141 -2.19 11.86 -4.59
CA ILE A 141 -1.85 10.45 -4.49
C ILE A 141 -2.76 9.65 -5.42
N VAL A 142 -2.14 9.07 -6.44
CA VAL A 142 -2.78 8.16 -7.39
C VAL A 142 -2.00 6.86 -7.41
N PRO A 143 -2.55 5.78 -6.84
CA PRO A 143 -1.88 4.48 -6.90
C PRO A 143 -1.85 3.94 -8.32
N GLU A 144 -0.75 3.33 -8.71
CA GLU A 144 -0.58 2.74 -10.04
C GLU A 144 -1.30 1.39 -10.17
N TYR A 145 -1.43 0.67 -9.05
CA TYR A 145 -2.11 -0.64 -9.02
C TYR A 145 -3.19 -0.63 -7.96
N VAL A 146 -4.43 -0.80 -8.37
CA VAL A 146 -5.61 -0.73 -7.48
C VAL A 146 -6.40 -2.03 -7.55
N GLY A 147 -6.68 -2.60 -6.39
CA GLY A 147 -7.56 -3.75 -6.29
C GLY A 147 -9.00 -3.38 -6.60
N PHE A 148 -9.59 -2.55 -5.76
CA PHE A 148 -10.98 -2.11 -5.89
C PHE A 148 -11.10 -0.63 -5.53
N VAL A 149 -11.86 0.10 -6.33
CA VAL A 149 -12.33 1.43 -5.98
C VAL A 149 -13.62 1.27 -5.21
N ILE A 150 -13.68 1.85 -4.01
CA ILE A 150 -14.84 1.73 -3.13
C ILE A 150 -15.43 3.11 -2.81
N PRO A 151 -16.75 3.17 -2.55
CA PRO A 151 -17.41 4.42 -2.19
C PRO A 151 -17.06 4.89 -0.79
N ASN A 152 -17.39 6.14 -0.49
CA ASN A 152 -17.08 6.79 0.78
C ASN A 152 -17.81 6.21 2.01
N GLU A 153 -18.76 5.30 1.83
CA GLU A 153 -19.64 4.74 2.86
C GLU A 153 -18.99 3.64 3.72
N PHE A 154 -17.68 3.54 3.71
CA PHE A 154 -16.93 2.54 4.50
C PHE A 154 -16.14 3.19 5.62
#